data_8cd4e50c21c42f1d6f324cf7ea19b0b9
#
_entry.id   8cd4e50c21c42f1d6f324cf7ea19b0b9
#
_cell.length_a   1.000
_cell.length_b   1.000
_cell.length_c   1.000
_cell.angle_alpha   90.00
_cell.angle_beta   90.00
_cell.angle_gamma   90.00
#
_symmetry.space_group_name_H-M   'P 1'
#
loop_
_entity.id
_entity.type
_entity.pdbx_description
1 polymer ?
#
loop_
_entity_poly.entity_id
_entity_poly.type
_entity_poly.pdbx_seq_one_letter_code
_entity_poly.pdbx_strand_id
1 'polypeptide(L)'
;MTPPAAARTADAPVDAADAGPAVRPASPVAARVLAAAARLFYSDGIRAVSADRVIAAAEVSKVTFYRHFPTKDALVVAWLSAVAAAERAALDAVRAAHPGDAGAVLRGYAEGLGTESCRPGFRGCPFINAAAEYADPDHPVRAVVAEHRRWMVGTAATLLADLGLDDPVGAAEELVVLRDGAMVAGYVGGPERAAAVAATLRHAGAAVVAAHRAPGTPRTA
;
A
#
# COMPACT_ATOMS: atom_id res chain seq x y z
N MET A 1 -5.67 32.51 -55.88
CA MET A 1 -6.78 31.88 -55.12
C MET A 1 -6.17 31.14 -53.95
N THR A 2 -6.14 31.78 -52.76
CA THR A 2 -5.58 31.27 -51.54
C THR A 2 -6.72 30.68 -50.70
N PRO A 3 -6.64 29.45 -50.17
CA PRO A 3 -7.67 28.91 -49.30
C PRO A 3 -7.56 29.51 -47.88
N PRO A 4 -8.67 29.63 -47.12
CA PRO A 4 -8.70 30.29 -45.83
C PRO A 4 -8.15 29.39 -44.73
N ALA A 5 -7.57 30.04 -43.70
CA ALA A 5 -7.03 29.45 -42.50
C ALA A 5 -8.11 28.78 -41.66
N ALA A 6 -7.84 27.53 -41.23
CA ALA A 6 -8.65 26.81 -40.27
C ALA A 6 -8.47 27.39 -38.86
N ALA A 7 -9.59 27.74 -38.24
CA ALA A 7 -9.66 28.20 -36.84
C ALA A 7 -9.25 27.09 -35.88
N ARG A 8 -8.33 27.40 -34.96
CA ARG A 8 -8.03 26.58 -33.77
C ARG A 8 -9.19 26.66 -32.79
N THR A 9 -9.87 25.56 -32.60
CA THR A 9 -10.81 25.39 -31.50
C THR A 9 -10.04 25.37 -30.17
N ALA A 10 -10.49 26.22 -29.26
CA ALA A 10 -9.95 26.33 -27.91
C ALA A 10 -10.10 25.01 -27.11
N ASP A 11 -9.03 24.67 -26.45
CA ASP A 11 -8.95 23.58 -25.48
C ASP A 11 -9.93 23.86 -24.33
N ALA A 12 -10.86 22.94 -24.10
CA ALA A 12 -11.77 22.98 -22.96
C ALA A 12 -11.00 22.48 -21.70
N PRO A 13 -11.22 23.06 -20.52
CA PRO A 13 -10.57 22.59 -19.31
C PRO A 13 -11.05 21.19 -18.97
N VAL A 14 -10.09 20.28 -18.70
CA VAL A 14 -10.33 18.94 -18.18
C VAL A 14 -10.90 19.08 -16.78
N ASP A 15 -12.18 18.77 -16.62
CA ASP A 15 -12.87 18.74 -15.33
C ASP A 15 -12.17 17.79 -14.37
N ALA A 16 -11.74 18.34 -13.23
CA ALA A 16 -11.25 17.61 -12.08
C ALA A 16 -12.45 16.97 -11.36
N ALA A 17 -12.91 15.83 -11.83
CA ALA A 17 -13.97 15.03 -11.20
C ALA A 17 -13.66 13.54 -11.30
N ASP A 18 -12.62 13.09 -10.58
CA ASP A 18 -12.55 11.71 -10.10
C ASP A 18 -12.10 11.70 -8.63
N ALA A 19 -12.94 12.30 -7.79
CA ALA A 19 -12.96 12.02 -6.37
C ALA A 19 -13.59 10.63 -6.24
N GLY A 20 -12.76 9.61 -6.06
CA GLY A 20 -13.22 8.26 -5.76
C GLY A 20 -14.26 8.25 -4.63
N PRO A 21 -15.11 7.20 -4.51
CA PRO A 21 -16.26 7.20 -3.63
C PRO A 21 -15.85 7.54 -2.19
N ALA A 22 -16.36 8.64 -1.69
CA ALA A 22 -16.18 9.07 -0.31
C ALA A 22 -16.53 7.91 0.61
N VAL A 23 -15.56 7.41 1.38
CA VAL A 23 -15.77 6.38 2.38
C VAL A 23 -16.79 6.93 3.37
N ARG A 24 -18.04 6.44 3.28
CA ARG A 24 -19.07 6.76 4.28
C ARG A 24 -18.52 6.41 5.65
N PRO A 25 -18.70 7.26 6.67
CA PRO A 25 -18.28 6.90 8.02
C PRO A 25 -18.95 5.56 8.37
N ALA A 26 -18.11 4.54 8.59
CA ALA A 26 -18.58 3.22 8.90
C ALA A 26 -19.42 3.28 10.17
N SER A 27 -20.61 2.68 10.17
CA SER A 27 -21.40 2.57 11.39
C SER A 27 -20.55 1.89 12.47
N PRO A 28 -20.74 2.18 13.77
CA PRO A 28 -19.96 1.53 14.84
C PRO A 28 -20.01 0.00 14.76
N VAL A 29 -21.09 -0.56 14.24
CA VAL A 29 -21.23 -1.99 14.02
C VAL A 29 -20.33 -2.46 12.87
N ALA A 30 -20.33 -1.77 11.73
CA ALA A 30 -19.45 -2.10 10.63
C ALA A 30 -17.97 -2.00 11.03
N ALA A 31 -17.60 -1.01 11.85
CA ALA A 31 -16.25 -0.87 12.38
C ALA A 31 -15.85 -2.05 13.29
N ARG A 32 -16.76 -2.54 14.15
CA ARG A 32 -16.49 -3.74 14.98
C ARG A 32 -16.29 -4.99 14.13
N VAL A 33 -17.15 -5.21 13.12
CA VAL A 33 -17.01 -6.34 12.20
C VAL A 33 -15.70 -6.27 11.46
N LEU A 34 -15.33 -5.11 10.94
CA LEU A 34 -14.07 -4.89 10.23
C LEU A 34 -12.86 -5.13 11.14
N ALA A 35 -12.88 -4.66 12.37
CA ALA A 35 -11.81 -4.88 13.35
C ALA A 35 -11.66 -6.37 13.73
N ALA A 36 -12.76 -7.09 13.90
CA ALA A 36 -12.73 -8.53 14.14
C ALA A 36 -12.17 -9.29 12.93
N ALA A 37 -12.62 -8.94 11.72
CA ALA A 37 -12.12 -9.50 10.48
C ALA A 37 -10.62 -9.25 10.29
N ALA A 38 -10.16 -8.01 10.50
CA ALA A 38 -8.76 -7.63 10.37
C ALA A 38 -7.84 -8.50 11.23
N ARG A 39 -8.20 -8.70 12.52
CA ARG A 39 -7.43 -9.58 13.40
C ARG A 39 -7.40 -11.01 12.89
N LEU A 40 -8.56 -11.58 12.59
CA LEU A 40 -8.69 -12.99 12.19
C LEU A 40 -8.05 -13.26 10.82
N PHE A 41 -8.31 -12.42 9.81
CA PHE A 41 -7.73 -12.60 8.47
C PHE A 41 -6.21 -12.48 8.50
N TYR A 42 -5.70 -11.54 9.29
CA TYR A 42 -4.24 -11.35 9.38
C TYR A 42 -3.57 -12.48 10.17
N SER A 43 -4.17 -12.97 11.29
CA SER A 43 -3.56 -14.03 12.10
C SER A 43 -3.67 -15.42 11.48
N ASP A 44 -4.83 -15.76 10.93
CA ASP A 44 -5.18 -17.14 10.59
C ASP A 44 -5.28 -17.39 9.07
N GLY A 45 -5.25 -16.32 8.28
CA GLY A 45 -5.45 -16.37 6.83
C GLY A 45 -6.92 -16.20 6.43
N ILE A 46 -7.13 -15.67 5.23
CA ILE A 46 -8.49 -15.30 4.77
C ILE A 46 -9.34 -16.55 4.56
N ARG A 47 -8.79 -17.59 3.91
CA ARG A 47 -9.56 -18.82 3.58
C ARG A 47 -9.96 -19.61 4.82
N ALA A 48 -9.10 -19.66 5.83
CA ALA A 48 -9.33 -20.40 7.07
C ALA A 48 -10.40 -19.76 7.98
N VAL A 49 -10.72 -18.48 7.77
CA VAL A 49 -11.70 -17.74 8.59
C VAL A 49 -13.05 -17.70 7.90
N SER A 50 -14.07 -18.31 8.53
CA SER A 50 -15.46 -18.26 8.05
C SER A 50 -16.15 -16.94 8.43
N ALA A 51 -17.22 -16.57 7.71
CA ALA A 51 -18.08 -15.44 8.09
C ALA A 51 -18.68 -15.61 9.48
N ASP A 52 -19.11 -16.83 9.84
CA ASP A 52 -19.69 -17.11 11.15
C ASP A 52 -18.69 -16.91 12.29
N ARG A 53 -17.40 -17.19 12.05
CA ARG A 53 -16.31 -16.91 13.01
C ARG A 53 -16.12 -15.41 13.22
N VAL A 54 -16.20 -14.60 12.15
CA VAL A 54 -16.13 -13.14 12.26
C VAL A 54 -17.37 -12.58 12.97
N ILE A 55 -18.57 -13.10 12.66
CA ILE A 55 -19.85 -12.73 13.31
C ILE A 55 -19.76 -12.95 14.82
N ALA A 56 -19.26 -14.13 15.24
CA ALA A 56 -19.07 -14.44 16.65
C ALA A 56 -18.05 -13.50 17.32
N ALA A 57 -16.91 -13.26 16.68
CA ALA A 57 -15.85 -12.39 17.21
C ALA A 57 -16.23 -10.90 17.28
N ALA A 58 -17.16 -10.46 16.41
CA ALA A 58 -17.69 -9.10 16.38
C ALA A 58 -18.91 -8.91 17.30
N GLU A 59 -19.44 -9.99 17.86
CA GLU A 59 -20.66 -10.00 18.70
C GLU A 59 -21.85 -9.31 18.01
N VAL A 60 -22.12 -9.72 16.77
CA VAL A 60 -23.23 -9.19 15.98
C VAL A 60 -24.14 -10.32 15.51
N SER A 61 -25.41 -10.02 15.16
CA SER A 61 -26.27 -11.01 14.53
C SER A 61 -25.88 -11.25 13.07
N LYS A 62 -26.18 -12.43 12.56
CA LYS A 62 -25.96 -12.80 11.14
C LYS A 62 -26.65 -11.82 10.19
N VAL A 63 -27.88 -11.41 10.51
CA VAL A 63 -28.64 -10.42 9.72
C VAL A 63 -27.91 -9.07 9.70
N THR A 64 -27.39 -8.64 10.85
CA THR A 64 -26.65 -7.39 10.95
C THR A 64 -25.34 -7.43 10.15
N PHE A 65 -24.62 -8.55 10.20
CA PHE A 65 -23.39 -8.75 9.43
C PHE A 65 -23.67 -8.60 7.92
N TYR A 66 -24.60 -9.40 7.37
CA TYR A 66 -24.87 -9.41 5.93
C TYR A 66 -25.51 -8.11 5.41
N ARG A 67 -26.13 -7.32 6.27
CA ARG A 67 -26.58 -5.97 5.92
C ARG A 67 -25.41 -5.02 5.63
N HIS A 68 -24.27 -5.18 6.31
CA HIS A 68 -23.07 -4.35 6.12
C HIS A 68 -22.10 -4.94 5.09
N PHE A 69 -21.94 -6.24 5.09
CA PHE A 69 -21.03 -6.97 4.22
C PHE A 69 -21.77 -8.14 3.56
N PRO A 70 -22.33 -7.93 2.35
CA PRO A 70 -23.17 -8.95 1.68
C PRO A 70 -22.45 -10.27 1.43
N THR A 71 -21.13 -10.24 1.30
CA THR A 71 -20.28 -11.43 1.13
C THR A 71 -19.02 -11.33 2.00
N LYS A 72 -18.36 -12.46 2.24
CA LYS A 72 -17.05 -12.48 2.87
C LYS A 72 -16.02 -11.71 2.04
N ASP A 73 -16.07 -11.79 0.73
CA ASP A 73 -15.14 -11.09 -0.16
C ASP A 73 -15.34 -9.57 -0.11
N ALA A 74 -16.59 -9.08 0.02
CA ALA A 74 -16.84 -7.66 0.28
C ALA A 74 -16.21 -7.18 1.60
N LEU A 75 -16.18 -8.03 2.63
CA LEU A 75 -15.50 -7.73 3.89
C LEU A 75 -13.97 -7.75 3.72
N VAL A 76 -13.42 -8.67 2.94
CA VAL A 76 -11.98 -8.72 2.62
C VAL A 76 -11.55 -7.47 1.85
N VAL A 77 -12.31 -7.06 0.83
CA VAL A 77 -12.10 -5.81 0.09
C VAL A 77 -12.09 -4.61 1.04
N ALA A 78 -13.10 -4.51 1.92
CA ALA A 78 -13.17 -3.42 2.90
C ALA A 78 -11.99 -3.42 3.88
N TRP A 79 -11.54 -4.59 4.34
CA TRP A 79 -10.36 -4.72 5.18
C TRP A 79 -9.09 -4.25 4.48
N LEU A 80 -8.79 -4.74 3.27
CA LEU A 80 -7.61 -4.33 2.52
C LEU A 80 -7.64 -2.84 2.17
N SER A 81 -8.81 -2.30 1.82
CA SER A 81 -8.98 -0.87 1.58
C SER A 81 -8.70 -0.02 2.83
N ALA A 82 -9.11 -0.49 4.02
CA ALA A 82 -8.80 0.17 5.27
C ALA A 82 -7.29 0.12 5.60
N VAL A 83 -6.61 -1.00 5.32
CA VAL A 83 -5.15 -1.12 5.46
C VAL A 83 -4.45 -0.15 4.49
N ALA A 84 -4.87 -0.11 3.21
CA ALA A 84 -4.32 0.82 2.23
C ALA A 84 -4.47 2.28 2.67
N ALA A 85 -5.62 2.66 3.19
CA ALA A 85 -5.87 4.01 3.71
C ALA A 85 -4.96 4.34 4.91
N ALA A 86 -4.75 3.38 5.82
CA ALA A 86 -3.87 3.56 6.97
C ALA A 86 -2.39 3.71 6.55
N GLU A 87 -1.91 2.92 5.58
CA GLU A 87 -0.55 3.05 5.05
C GLU A 87 -0.34 4.40 4.33
N ARG A 88 -1.34 4.87 3.56
CA ARG A 88 -1.30 6.20 2.94
C ARG A 88 -1.20 7.30 3.99
N ALA A 89 -2.05 7.25 5.01
CA ALA A 89 -2.03 8.24 6.09
C ALA A 89 -0.71 8.22 6.89
N ALA A 90 -0.13 7.05 7.13
CA ALA A 90 1.17 6.93 7.78
C ALA A 90 2.29 7.57 6.95
N LEU A 91 2.30 7.35 5.63
CA LEU A 91 3.27 7.99 4.75
C LEU A 91 3.07 9.51 4.66
N ASP A 92 1.82 9.98 4.62
CA ASP A 92 1.52 11.41 4.62
C ASP A 92 2.02 12.08 5.91
N ALA A 93 1.92 11.39 7.06
CA ALA A 93 2.49 11.87 8.31
C ALA A 93 4.02 11.97 8.26
N VAL A 94 4.70 10.98 7.63
CA VAL A 94 6.16 11.03 7.43
C VAL A 94 6.53 12.19 6.50
N ARG A 95 5.79 12.41 5.41
CA ARG A 95 5.99 13.55 4.51
C ARG A 95 5.82 14.89 5.22
N ALA A 96 4.80 15.01 6.04
CA ALA A 96 4.54 16.23 6.83
C ALA A 96 5.65 16.52 7.85
N ALA A 97 6.30 15.48 8.38
CA ALA A 97 7.44 15.62 9.29
C ALA A 97 8.75 16.00 8.57
N HIS A 98 8.84 15.77 7.24
CA HIS A 98 10.05 16.01 6.44
C HIS A 98 9.72 16.78 5.14
N PRO A 99 9.24 18.01 5.23
CA PRO A 99 8.82 18.78 4.06
C PRO A 99 10.02 19.07 3.15
N GLY A 100 9.89 18.66 1.87
CA GLY A 100 10.92 18.88 0.85
C GLY A 100 12.13 17.92 0.94
N ASP A 101 12.19 17.01 1.90
CA ASP A 101 13.25 16.00 2.02
C ASP A 101 12.73 14.60 1.64
N ALA A 102 12.70 14.32 0.33
CA ALA A 102 12.28 13.01 -0.18
C ALA A 102 13.16 11.86 0.34
N GLY A 103 14.45 12.13 0.60
CA GLY A 103 15.38 11.14 1.16
C GLY A 103 15.00 10.77 2.60
N ALA A 104 14.65 11.75 3.43
CA ALA A 104 14.17 11.50 4.79
C ALA A 104 12.84 10.74 4.78
N VAL A 105 11.93 11.06 3.85
CA VAL A 105 10.67 10.31 3.69
C VAL A 105 10.91 8.84 3.37
N LEU A 106 11.79 8.53 2.41
CA LEU A 106 12.15 7.15 2.07
C LEU A 106 12.81 6.40 3.24
N ARG A 107 13.71 7.07 3.98
CA ARG A 107 14.32 6.49 5.20
C ARG A 107 13.27 6.22 6.27
N GLY A 108 12.41 7.18 6.57
CA GLY A 108 11.33 7.04 7.55
C GLY A 108 10.35 5.91 7.21
N TYR A 109 10.04 5.73 5.93
CA TYR A 109 9.25 4.60 5.45
C TYR A 109 9.96 3.26 5.73
N ALA A 110 11.25 3.14 5.40
CA ALA A 110 12.02 1.92 5.64
C ALA A 110 12.16 1.60 7.15
N GLU A 111 12.30 2.61 8.00
CA GLU A 111 12.32 2.47 9.46
C GLU A 111 10.96 2.00 10.01
N GLY A 112 9.86 2.56 9.49
CA GLY A 112 8.50 2.11 9.82
C GLY A 112 8.26 0.65 9.46
N LEU A 113 8.73 0.19 8.29
CA LEU A 113 8.68 -1.22 7.90
C LEU A 113 9.49 -2.11 8.86
N GLY A 114 10.67 -1.65 9.28
CA GLY A 114 11.48 -2.36 10.27
C GLY A 114 10.77 -2.51 11.60
N THR A 115 10.16 -1.45 12.10
CA THR A 115 9.37 -1.43 13.34
C THR A 115 8.17 -2.37 13.24
N GLU A 116 7.42 -2.31 12.14
CA GLU A 116 6.27 -3.19 11.92
C GLU A 116 6.69 -4.67 11.87
N SER A 117 7.82 -4.97 11.23
CA SER A 117 8.33 -6.34 11.14
C SER A 117 8.73 -6.94 12.50
N CYS A 118 9.05 -6.11 13.49
CA CYS A 118 9.34 -6.53 14.85
C CYS A 118 8.10 -6.71 15.73
N ARG A 119 6.92 -6.32 15.25
CA ARG A 119 5.67 -6.38 16.01
C ARG A 119 5.28 -7.84 16.31
N PRO A 120 4.88 -8.16 17.57
CA PRO A 120 4.34 -9.48 17.89
C PRO A 120 3.16 -9.84 16.97
N GLY A 121 3.18 -11.04 16.42
CA GLY A 121 2.16 -11.50 15.48
C GLY A 121 2.30 -10.96 14.06
N PHE A 122 3.45 -10.40 13.68
CA PHE A 122 3.72 -9.99 12.32
C PHE A 122 3.65 -11.17 11.34
N ARG A 123 2.88 -11.03 10.27
CA ARG A 123 2.66 -12.06 9.26
C ARG A 123 2.95 -11.58 7.83
N GLY A 124 3.83 -10.63 7.69
CA GLY A 124 4.17 -10.05 6.39
C GLY A 124 3.11 -9.07 5.88
N CYS A 125 3.12 -8.87 4.58
CA CYS A 125 2.23 -7.93 3.91
C CYS A 125 0.82 -8.52 3.70
N PRO A 126 -0.26 -7.88 4.19
CA PRO A 126 -1.63 -8.37 3.99
C PRO A 126 -2.02 -8.46 2.51
N PHE A 127 -1.48 -7.59 1.64
CA PHE A 127 -1.77 -7.62 0.20
C PHE A 127 -1.09 -8.80 -0.50
N ILE A 128 0.16 -9.13 -0.13
CA ILE A 128 0.86 -10.31 -0.65
C ILE A 128 0.11 -11.58 -0.20
N ASN A 129 -0.28 -11.66 1.07
CA ASN A 129 -1.03 -12.78 1.61
C ASN A 129 -2.39 -12.94 0.89
N ALA A 130 -3.12 -11.85 0.69
CA ALA A 130 -4.38 -11.88 -0.05
C ALA A 130 -4.18 -12.33 -1.50
N ALA A 131 -3.15 -11.82 -2.19
CA ALA A 131 -2.85 -12.23 -3.57
C ALA A 131 -2.54 -13.73 -3.69
N ALA A 132 -1.86 -14.32 -2.70
CA ALA A 132 -1.57 -15.75 -2.65
C ALA A 132 -2.83 -16.60 -2.42
N GLU A 133 -3.82 -16.07 -1.71
CA GLU A 133 -5.07 -16.78 -1.44
C GLU A 133 -6.13 -16.62 -2.55
N TYR A 134 -6.04 -15.59 -3.39
CA TYR A 134 -6.97 -15.32 -4.51
C TYR A 134 -6.23 -15.47 -5.84
N ALA A 135 -6.30 -16.66 -6.45
CA ALA A 135 -5.58 -16.99 -7.67
C ALA A 135 -6.14 -16.31 -8.92
N ASP A 136 -7.47 -16.06 -8.96
CA ASP A 136 -8.13 -15.41 -10.09
C ASP A 136 -7.72 -13.92 -10.18
N PRO A 137 -7.05 -13.49 -11.27
CA PRO A 137 -6.59 -12.12 -11.44
C PRO A 137 -7.74 -11.09 -11.53
N ASP A 138 -8.93 -11.52 -11.96
CA ASP A 138 -10.09 -10.65 -12.13
C ASP A 138 -10.95 -10.54 -10.86
N HIS A 139 -10.57 -11.24 -9.79
CA HIS A 139 -11.29 -11.19 -8.52
C HIS A 139 -11.22 -9.79 -7.89
N PRO A 140 -12.32 -9.25 -7.29
CA PRO A 140 -12.34 -7.91 -6.68
C PRO A 140 -11.23 -7.67 -5.64
N VAL A 141 -10.85 -8.68 -4.88
CA VAL A 141 -9.73 -8.61 -3.92
C VAL A 141 -8.40 -8.34 -4.65
N ARG A 142 -8.19 -8.95 -5.82
CA ARG A 142 -6.99 -8.72 -6.64
C ARG A 142 -6.94 -7.31 -7.22
N ALA A 143 -8.08 -6.69 -7.51
CA ALA A 143 -8.15 -5.31 -7.94
C ALA A 143 -7.63 -4.35 -6.86
N VAL A 144 -8.01 -4.57 -5.58
CA VAL A 144 -7.49 -3.78 -4.44
C VAL A 144 -5.98 -3.96 -4.26
N VAL A 145 -5.49 -5.21 -4.40
CA VAL A 145 -4.04 -5.49 -4.34
C VAL A 145 -3.29 -4.74 -5.44
N ALA A 146 -3.80 -4.78 -6.67
CA ALA A 146 -3.18 -4.12 -7.82
C ALA A 146 -3.21 -2.59 -7.68
N GLU A 147 -4.30 -2.01 -7.17
CA GLU A 147 -4.40 -0.57 -6.88
C GLU A 147 -3.37 -0.14 -5.84
N HIS A 148 -3.26 -0.88 -4.73
CA HIS A 148 -2.29 -0.59 -3.69
C HIS A 148 -0.85 -0.67 -4.22
N ARG A 149 -0.52 -1.67 -5.05
CA ARG A 149 0.80 -1.80 -5.66
C ARG A 149 1.12 -0.63 -6.59
N ARG A 150 0.16 -0.23 -7.43
CA ARG A 150 0.32 0.96 -8.30
C ARG A 150 0.57 2.23 -7.49
N TRP A 151 -0.16 2.40 -6.39
CA TRP A 151 0.05 3.53 -5.48
C TRP A 151 1.46 3.51 -4.88
N MET A 152 1.96 2.37 -4.40
CA MET A 152 3.31 2.25 -3.84
C MET A 152 4.38 2.65 -4.87
N VAL A 153 4.32 2.07 -6.09
CA VAL A 153 5.29 2.37 -7.15
C VAL A 153 5.21 3.85 -7.55
N GLY A 154 4.03 4.39 -7.79
CA GLY A 154 3.85 5.79 -8.17
C GLY A 154 4.35 6.77 -7.09
N THR A 155 4.10 6.44 -5.83
CA THR A 155 4.56 7.25 -4.69
C THR A 155 6.09 7.23 -4.55
N ALA A 156 6.70 6.05 -4.67
CA ALA A 156 8.15 5.90 -4.64
C ALA A 156 8.79 6.62 -5.84
N ALA A 157 8.22 6.48 -7.05
CA ALA A 157 8.71 7.17 -8.25
C ALA A 157 8.68 8.69 -8.09
N THR A 158 7.63 9.26 -7.49
CA THR A 158 7.57 10.70 -7.21
C THR A 158 8.70 11.14 -6.28
N LEU A 159 8.93 10.42 -5.17
CA LEU A 159 10.00 10.73 -4.23
C LEU A 159 11.40 10.59 -4.86
N LEU A 160 11.58 9.61 -5.74
CA LEU A 160 12.84 9.38 -6.45
C LEU A 160 13.09 10.45 -7.55
N ALA A 161 12.03 10.93 -8.20
CA ALA A 161 12.12 12.07 -9.11
C ALA A 161 12.54 13.36 -8.37
N ASP A 162 12.00 13.60 -7.17
CA ASP A 162 12.40 14.72 -6.32
C ASP A 162 13.88 14.62 -5.87
N LEU A 163 14.45 13.41 -5.85
CA LEU A 163 15.88 13.18 -5.61
C LEU A 163 16.75 13.31 -6.86
N GLY A 164 16.16 13.59 -8.02
CA GLY A 164 16.86 13.80 -9.30
C GLY A 164 17.38 12.51 -9.94
N LEU A 165 16.69 11.39 -9.79
CA LEU A 165 17.02 10.15 -10.49
C LEU A 165 16.60 10.23 -11.97
N ASP A 166 17.41 9.65 -12.86
CA ASP A 166 17.13 9.64 -14.31
C ASP A 166 16.00 8.66 -14.67
N ASP A 167 15.93 7.51 -13.95
CA ASP A 167 14.86 6.54 -14.09
C ASP A 167 14.16 6.31 -12.73
N PRO A 168 13.30 7.23 -12.31
CA PRO A 168 12.61 7.10 -11.02
C PRO A 168 11.57 5.98 -10.98
N VAL A 169 11.01 5.58 -12.13
CA VAL A 169 10.02 4.51 -12.20
C VAL A 169 10.69 3.15 -12.07
N GLY A 170 11.77 2.88 -12.82
CA GLY A 170 12.53 1.64 -12.68
C GLY A 170 13.09 1.46 -11.27
N ALA A 171 13.68 2.52 -10.71
CA ALA A 171 14.15 2.49 -9.32
C ALA A 171 13.01 2.22 -8.31
N ALA A 172 11.81 2.77 -8.54
CA ALA A 172 10.65 2.54 -7.68
C ALA A 172 10.18 1.07 -7.74
N GLU A 173 10.15 0.47 -8.91
CA GLU A 173 9.83 -0.95 -9.07
C GLU A 173 10.82 -1.85 -8.32
N GLU A 174 12.12 -1.58 -8.44
CA GLU A 174 13.16 -2.29 -7.69
C GLU A 174 12.99 -2.12 -6.17
N LEU A 175 12.73 -0.91 -5.68
CA LEU A 175 12.49 -0.66 -4.26
C LEU A 175 11.25 -1.40 -3.74
N VAL A 176 10.19 -1.50 -4.53
CA VAL A 176 8.99 -2.26 -4.16
C VAL A 176 9.28 -3.77 -4.11
N VAL A 177 10.09 -4.32 -5.02
CA VAL A 177 10.56 -5.72 -4.95
C VAL A 177 11.39 -5.96 -3.70
N LEU A 178 12.32 -5.07 -3.36
CA LEU A 178 13.11 -5.16 -2.12
C LEU A 178 12.23 -5.09 -0.87
N ARG A 179 11.24 -4.19 -0.86
CA ARG A 179 10.24 -4.08 0.22
C ARG A 179 9.46 -5.39 0.39
N ASP A 180 8.99 -5.97 -0.71
CA ASP A 180 8.24 -7.22 -0.66
C ASP A 180 9.10 -8.37 -0.13
N GLY A 181 10.34 -8.46 -0.58
CA GLY A 181 11.33 -9.41 -0.04
C GLY A 181 11.59 -9.21 1.45
N ALA A 182 11.69 -7.98 1.92
CA ALA A 182 11.89 -7.66 3.34
C ALA A 182 10.67 -8.07 4.19
N MET A 183 9.44 -7.84 3.71
CA MET A 183 8.21 -8.27 4.40
C MET A 183 8.13 -9.80 4.55
N VAL A 184 8.49 -10.53 3.51
CA VAL A 184 8.53 -12.01 3.54
C VAL A 184 9.65 -12.49 4.46
N ALA A 185 10.87 -11.94 4.33
CA ALA A 185 12.02 -12.33 5.13
C ALA A 185 11.82 -12.05 6.64
N GLY A 186 11.17 -10.93 6.98
CA GLY A 186 10.80 -10.58 8.35
C GLY A 186 9.81 -11.58 8.95
N TYR A 187 8.82 -11.99 8.17
CA TYR A 187 7.85 -13.01 8.60
C TYR A 187 8.49 -14.39 8.79
N VAL A 188 9.25 -14.85 7.78
CA VAL A 188 9.89 -16.19 7.81
C VAL A 188 10.99 -16.28 8.88
N GLY A 189 11.76 -15.19 9.05
CA GLY A 189 12.88 -15.15 10.00
C GLY A 189 12.50 -14.87 11.44
N GLY A 190 11.28 -14.41 11.69
CA GLY A 190 10.78 -14.04 13.00
C GLY A 190 11.39 -12.75 13.57
N PRO A 191 10.98 -12.36 14.80
CA PRO A 191 11.36 -11.07 15.39
C PRO A 191 12.86 -10.86 15.54
N GLU A 192 13.62 -11.92 15.80
CA GLU A 192 15.09 -11.83 15.97
C GLU A 192 15.82 -11.37 14.71
N ARG A 193 15.26 -11.67 13.52
CA ARG A 193 15.84 -11.28 12.23
C ARG A 193 15.27 -9.97 11.68
N ALA A 194 14.19 -9.47 12.22
CA ALA A 194 13.49 -8.29 11.68
C ALA A 194 14.40 -7.05 11.64
N ALA A 195 15.23 -6.82 12.66
CA ALA A 195 16.19 -5.71 12.68
C ALA A 195 17.26 -5.86 11.58
N ALA A 196 17.76 -7.08 11.33
CA ALA A 196 18.73 -7.35 10.27
C ALA A 196 18.11 -7.17 8.89
N VAL A 197 16.84 -7.58 8.71
CA VAL A 197 16.09 -7.39 7.46
C VAL A 197 15.90 -5.90 7.18
N ALA A 198 15.54 -5.09 8.17
CA ALA A 198 15.42 -3.64 8.03
C ALA A 198 16.75 -2.98 7.64
N ALA A 199 17.87 -3.40 8.24
CA ALA A 199 19.19 -2.91 7.88
C ALA A 199 19.56 -3.29 6.43
N THR A 200 19.26 -4.52 6.01
CA THR A 200 19.47 -4.99 4.64
C THR A 200 18.63 -4.20 3.66
N LEU A 201 17.37 -3.94 3.96
CA LEU A 201 16.46 -3.14 3.11
C LEU A 201 17.02 -1.72 2.90
N ARG A 202 17.46 -1.06 3.97
CA ARG A 202 18.08 0.29 3.86
C ARG A 202 19.33 0.27 3.00
N HIS A 203 20.23 -0.70 3.21
CA HIS A 203 21.48 -0.82 2.44
C HIS A 203 21.19 -1.08 0.96
N ALA A 204 20.35 -2.06 0.64
CA ALA A 204 19.99 -2.39 -0.72
C ALA A 204 19.23 -1.26 -1.40
N GLY A 205 18.30 -0.60 -0.70
CA GLY A 205 17.59 0.57 -1.22
C GLY A 205 18.51 1.74 -1.54
N ALA A 206 19.53 2.00 -0.71
CA ALA A 206 20.54 3.01 -1.00
C ALA A 206 21.39 2.66 -2.26
N ALA A 207 21.67 1.37 -2.48
CA ALA A 207 22.36 0.91 -3.68
C ALA A 207 21.51 1.10 -4.95
N VAL A 208 20.21 0.81 -4.89
CA VAL A 208 19.28 1.09 -6.01
C VAL A 208 19.27 2.58 -6.34
N VAL A 209 19.10 3.44 -5.33
CA VAL A 209 19.11 4.91 -5.54
C VAL A 209 20.44 5.37 -6.15
N ALA A 210 21.56 4.80 -5.73
CA ALA A 210 22.86 5.14 -6.27
C ALA A 210 23.04 4.68 -7.73
N ALA A 211 22.50 3.51 -8.09
CA ALA A 211 22.59 2.95 -9.44
C ALA A 211 21.79 3.74 -10.47
N HIS A 212 20.67 4.37 -10.06
CA HIS A 212 19.79 5.15 -10.94
C HIS A 212 20.10 6.67 -10.93
N ARG A 213 21.20 7.10 -10.32
CA ARG A 213 21.69 8.49 -10.41
C ARG A 213 22.58 8.70 -11.61
N ALA A 214 22.43 9.86 -12.26
CA ALA A 214 23.35 10.26 -13.32
C ALA A 214 24.81 10.30 -12.82
N PRO A 215 25.78 9.91 -13.65
CA PRO A 215 27.18 10.09 -13.35
C PRO A 215 27.49 11.59 -13.15
N GLY A 216 27.81 12.00 -11.93
CA GLY A 216 28.19 13.38 -11.63
C GLY A 216 27.23 14.16 -10.72
N THR A 217 26.11 13.60 -10.29
CA THR A 217 25.21 14.25 -9.33
C THR A 217 25.76 14.18 -7.90
N PRO A 218 25.96 15.32 -7.18
CA PRO A 218 26.50 15.32 -5.83
C PRO A 218 25.61 14.55 -4.85
N ARG A 219 26.25 13.81 -3.93
CA ARG A 219 25.55 13.19 -2.79
C ARG A 219 25.17 14.30 -1.83
N THR A 220 23.89 14.65 -1.74
CA THR A 220 23.37 15.43 -0.60
C THR A 220 23.43 14.54 0.65
N ALA A 221 24.16 15.01 1.64
CA ALA A 221 24.42 14.31 2.91
C ALA A 221 23.17 14.30 3.80
#